data_f5a5f546809aa8bf60250173dd36897d
#
_entry.id   f5a5f546809aa8bf60250173dd36897d
#
_cell.length_a   1.000
_cell.length_b   1.000
_cell.length_c   1.000
_cell.angle_alpha   90.00
_cell.angle_beta   90.00
_cell.angle_gamma   90.00
#
_symmetry.space_group_name_H-M   'P 1'
#
loop_
_entity.id
_entity.type
_entity.pdbx_description
1 polymer ?
#
loop_
_entity_poly.entity_id
_entity_poly.type
_entity_poly.pdbx_seq_one_letter_code
_entity_poly.pdbx_strand_id
1 'polypeptide(L)'
;MMTTVADNEQFSIDALELGPMENFIYLITDKKTQRAAVVDPAWDVPEILKLAEQKGVTITDILLTHSHHDHINGIEAILDKYDAQLHLLKTEAQFWGQHLDLPTLHRGGDRIQLGKSEIEILHTPGHTPGSACYHIDDQLITGDTMFVWGCGRCDLSGGDPNQMFDTLNKLGQLPEQTVTLPGHNYSDQTTATLHEQCEGNPFMHFHDVDKFVDYRMHIHDKVRHGPYHAELQHEHE
;
A
#
# COMPACT_ATOMS: atom_id res chain seq x y z
N MET A 1 -15.60 -5.88 4.43
CA MET A 1 -15.83 -5.55 5.89
C MET A 1 -15.07 -4.27 6.19
N MET A 2 -15.52 -3.44 7.14
CA MET A 2 -14.82 -2.19 7.53
C MET A 2 -14.20 -2.34 8.92
N THR A 3 -12.93 -1.92 9.06
CA THR A 3 -12.21 -1.94 10.34
C THR A 3 -11.40 -0.65 10.50
N THR A 4 -11.49 0.01 11.65
CA THR A 4 -10.58 1.11 11.98
C THR A 4 -9.25 0.51 12.42
N VAL A 5 -8.18 0.78 11.66
CA VAL A 5 -6.85 0.21 11.89
C VAL A 5 -5.91 1.16 12.63
N ALA A 6 -6.19 2.46 12.59
CA ALA A 6 -5.49 3.46 13.38
C ALA A 6 -6.47 4.56 13.83
N ASP A 7 -6.33 5.02 15.05
CA ASP A 7 -7.17 6.10 15.61
C ASP A 7 -6.44 6.84 16.74
N ASN A 8 -6.05 8.09 16.49
CA ASN A 8 -5.42 8.97 17.47
C ASN A 8 -6.10 10.36 17.50
N GLU A 9 -5.55 11.33 18.20
CA GLU A 9 -6.15 12.67 18.32
C GLU A 9 -6.11 13.47 17.00
N GLN A 10 -5.22 13.14 16.06
CA GLN A 10 -4.97 13.88 14.84
C GLN A 10 -5.69 13.26 13.64
N PHE A 11 -5.59 11.94 13.47
CA PHE A 11 -6.16 11.24 12.32
C PHE A 11 -6.76 9.88 12.70
N SER A 12 -7.53 9.31 11.77
CA SER A 12 -7.90 7.90 11.78
C SER A 12 -7.67 7.28 10.41
N ILE A 13 -7.43 5.97 10.38
CA ILE A 13 -7.36 5.17 9.15
C ILE A 13 -8.38 4.05 9.26
N ASP A 14 -9.27 3.98 8.30
CA ASP A 14 -10.26 2.92 8.17
C ASP A 14 -9.93 2.08 6.94
N ALA A 15 -9.93 0.76 7.09
CA ALA A 15 -9.74 -0.20 6.04
C ALA A 15 -11.09 -0.79 5.60
N LEU A 16 -11.35 -0.80 4.30
CA LEU A 16 -12.46 -1.51 3.65
C LEU A 16 -11.87 -2.66 2.84
N GLU A 17 -12.25 -3.89 3.15
CA GLU A 17 -11.95 -5.03 2.31
C GLU A 17 -13.04 -5.16 1.23
N LEU A 18 -12.66 -4.99 -0.04
CA LEU A 18 -13.55 -4.93 -1.20
C LEU A 18 -13.03 -5.78 -2.36
N GLY A 19 -13.97 -6.20 -3.19
CA GLY A 19 -13.69 -6.86 -4.47
C GLY A 19 -13.26 -8.33 -4.36
N PRO A 20 -13.15 -8.99 -5.53
CA PRO A 20 -12.85 -10.42 -5.61
C PRO A 20 -11.39 -10.76 -5.35
N MET A 21 -10.52 -9.75 -5.26
CA MET A 21 -9.09 -9.92 -5.00
C MET A 21 -8.72 -9.54 -3.56
N GLU A 22 -9.73 -9.37 -2.67
CA GLU A 22 -9.53 -9.08 -1.25
C GLU A 22 -8.71 -7.78 -1.03
N ASN A 23 -8.97 -6.73 -1.88
CA ASN A 23 -8.26 -5.46 -1.78
C ASN A 23 -8.62 -4.72 -0.50
N PHE A 24 -7.63 -4.15 0.15
CA PHE A 24 -7.83 -3.13 1.19
C PHE A 24 -7.79 -1.73 0.58
N ILE A 25 -8.91 -1.02 0.69
CA ILE A 25 -9.01 0.41 0.40
C ILE A 25 -8.97 1.16 1.73
N TYR A 26 -8.06 2.15 1.84
CA TYR A 26 -7.93 2.91 3.08
C TYR A 26 -8.53 4.30 2.95
N LEU A 27 -9.27 4.71 3.99
CA LEU A 27 -9.74 6.09 4.17
C LEU A 27 -8.97 6.72 5.32
N ILE A 28 -8.07 7.65 5.01
CA ILE A 28 -7.31 8.44 5.98
C ILE A 28 -8.10 9.71 6.26
N THR A 29 -8.49 9.94 7.49
CA THR A 29 -9.26 11.12 7.92
C THR A 29 -8.42 12.03 8.79
N ASP A 30 -8.23 13.29 8.40
CA ASP A 30 -7.76 14.34 9.30
C ASP A 30 -8.91 14.83 10.19
N LYS A 31 -8.82 14.55 11.48
CA LYS A 31 -9.90 14.83 12.45
C LYS A 31 -10.12 16.32 12.72
N LYS A 32 -9.12 17.17 12.45
CA LYS A 32 -9.20 18.60 12.71
C LYS A 32 -9.96 19.35 11.62
N THR A 33 -9.82 18.90 10.37
CA THR A 33 -10.42 19.57 9.19
C THR A 33 -11.56 18.79 8.55
N GLN A 34 -11.75 17.51 8.95
CA GLN A 34 -12.70 16.57 8.35
C GLN A 34 -12.43 16.35 6.85
N ARG A 35 -11.18 16.57 6.41
CA ARG A 35 -10.69 16.17 5.08
C ARG A 35 -10.23 14.73 5.12
N ALA A 36 -10.47 14.03 4.02
CA ALA A 36 -10.05 12.64 3.90
C ALA A 36 -9.30 12.39 2.60
N ALA A 37 -8.35 11.45 2.66
CA ALA A 37 -7.71 10.86 1.51
C ALA A 37 -8.16 9.41 1.36
N VAL A 38 -8.53 9.00 0.16
CA VAL A 38 -8.77 7.59 -0.16
C VAL A 38 -7.55 7.01 -0.87
N VAL A 39 -7.06 5.86 -0.41
CA VAL A 39 -5.93 5.15 -1.00
C VAL A 39 -6.44 4.00 -1.84
N ASP A 40 -5.99 3.94 -3.10
CA ASP A 40 -6.30 2.89 -4.08
C ASP A 40 -7.81 2.61 -4.21
N PRO A 41 -8.64 3.61 -4.53
CA PRO A 41 -10.09 3.42 -4.63
C PRO A 41 -10.45 2.46 -5.76
N ALA A 42 -11.06 1.33 -5.39
CA ALA A 42 -11.40 0.28 -6.33
C ALA A 42 -12.69 -0.47 -5.94
N TRP A 43 -13.25 -1.19 -6.89
CA TRP A 43 -14.37 -2.11 -6.75
C TRP A 43 -15.69 -1.43 -6.33
N ASP A 44 -16.11 -1.60 -5.09
CA ASP A 44 -17.42 -1.12 -4.60
C ASP A 44 -17.32 0.32 -4.08
N VAL A 45 -17.17 1.29 -5.00
CA VAL A 45 -17.10 2.71 -4.66
C VAL A 45 -18.29 3.19 -3.81
N PRO A 46 -19.55 2.75 -4.00
CA PRO A 46 -20.64 3.07 -3.10
C PRO A 46 -20.34 2.82 -1.61
N GLU A 47 -19.65 1.73 -1.24
CA GLU A 47 -19.28 1.48 0.16
C GLU A 47 -18.20 2.46 0.66
N ILE A 48 -17.29 2.92 -0.22
CA ILE A 48 -16.31 3.96 0.11
C ILE A 48 -17.03 5.29 0.39
N LEU A 49 -17.96 5.68 -0.50
CA LEU A 49 -18.74 6.91 -0.36
C LEU A 49 -19.62 6.89 0.89
N LYS A 50 -20.24 5.76 1.19
CA LYS A 50 -21.05 5.54 2.39
C LYS A 50 -20.22 5.68 3.66
N LEU A 51 -18.99 5.15 3.68
CA LEU A 51 -18.08 5.31 4.81
C LEU A 51 -17.73 6.79 5.03
N ALA A 52 -17.38 7.53 3.98
CA ALA A 52 -17.09 8.96 4.05
C ALA A 52 -18.31 9.76 4.60
N GLU A 53 -19.52 9.45 4.14
CA GLU A 53 -20.75 10.06 4.62
C GLU A 53 -21.01 9.75 6.11
N GLN A 54 -20.87 8.49 6.52
CA GLN A 54 -21.05 8.05 7.91
C GLN A 54 -20.09 8.74 8.86
N LYS A 55 -18.87 9.01 8.42
CA LYS A 55 -17.85 9.73 9.17
C LYS A 55 -17.99 11.25 9.09
N GLY A 56 -18.84 11.76 8.20
CA GLY A 56 -19.03 13.19 8.00
C GLY A 56 -17.79 13.87 7.42
N VAL A 57 -17.02 13.17 6.58
CA VAL A 57 -15.78 13.67 5.96
C VAL A 57 -15.93 13.94 4.47
N THR A 58 -15.10 14.82 3.95
CA THR A 58 -15.01 15.10 2.50
C THR A 58 -13.74 14.49 1.96
N ILE A 59 -13.85 13.62 0.94
CA ILE A 59 -12.69 13.11 0.21
C ILE A 59 -12.13 14.26 -0.64
N THR A 60 -10.94 14.71 -0.32
CA THR A 60 -10.23 15.79 -0.99
C THR A 60 -9.01 15.34 -1.75
N ASP A 61 -8.57 14.10 -1.48
CA ASP A 61 -7.34 13.56 -2.02
C ASP A 61 -7.52 12.07 -2.36
N ILE A 62 -6.96 11.64 -3.50
CA ILE A 62 -6.82 10.24 -3.90
C ILE A 62 -5.34 9.92 -3.95
N LEU A 63 -4.89 8.91 -3.23
CA LEU A 63 -3.50 8.49 -3.19
C LEU A 63 -3.37 7.13 -3.90
N LEU A 64 -2.51 7.03 -4.91
CA LEU A 64 -2.26 5.76 -5.60
C LEU A 64 -0.92 5.17 -5.17
N THR A 65 -0.95 3.93 -4.71
CA THR A 65 0.27 3.16 -4.48
C THR A 65 0.88 2.73 -5.80
N HIS A 66 0.06 2.27 -6.76
CA HIS A 66 0.48 1.89 -8.11
C HIS A 66 -0.74 1.82 -9.05
N SER A 67 -0.52 1.52 -10.34
CA SER A 67 -1.52 1.67 -11.39
C SER A 67 -2.15 0.36 -11.88
N HIS A 68 -2.05 -0.75 -11.14
CA HIS A 68 -2.79 -1.96 -11.51
C HIS A 68 -4.30 -1.74 -11.41
N HIS A 69 -5.04 -2.40 -12.30
CA HIS A 69 -6.48 -2.18 -12.49
C HIS A 69 -7.30 -2.28 -11.20
N ASP A 70 -6.96 -3.20 -10.34
CA ASP A 70 -7.65 -3.46 -9.08
C ASP A 70 -7.36 -2.44 -7.96
N HIS A 71 -6.50 -1.44 -8.23
CA HIS A 71 -6.22 -0.30 -7.34
C HIS A 71 -6.74 1.03 -7.88
N ILE A 72 -7.16 1.05 -9.16
CA ILE A 72 -7.51 2.31 -9.85
C ILE A 72 -8.93 2.34 -10.40
N ASN A 73 -9.63 1.20 -10.46
CA ASN A 73 -10.90 1.10 -11.19
C ASN A 73 -12.07 1.88 -10.56
N GLY A 74 -11.89 2.46 -9.38
CA GLY A 74 -12.86 3.33 -8.71
C GLY A 74 -12.55 4.83 -8.79
N ILE A 75 -11.42 5.24 -9.39
CA ILE A 75 -10.99 6.65 -9.41
C ILE A 75 -12.04 7.56 -10.02
N GLU A 76 -12.54 7.23 -11.23
CA GLU A 76 -13.52 8.07 -11.94
C GLU A 76 -14.77 8.28 -11.08
N ALA A 77 -15.29 7.24 -10.44
CA ALA A 77 -16.48 7.34 -9.61
C ALA A 77 -16.26 8.17 -8.32
N ILE A 78 -15.05 8.24 -7.78
CA ILE A 78 -14.70 9.17 -6.70
C ILE A 78 -14.66 10.60 -7.23
N LEU A 79 -14.02 10.84 -8.39
CA LEU A 79 -13.89 12.17 -9.01
C LEU A 79 -15.25 12.72 -9.49
N ASP A 80 -16.17 11.87 -9.90
CA ASP A 80 -17.56 12.28 -10.23
C ASP A 80 -18.31 12.83 -9.00
N LYS A 81 -17.93 12.40 -7.80
CA LYS A 81 -18.58 12.78 -6.54
C LYS A 81 -17.87 13.91 -5.80
N TYR A 82 -16.54 13.94 -5.86
CA TYR A 82 -15.69 14.87 -5.11
C TYR A 82 -14.68 15.56 -6.04
N ASP A 83 -14.44 16.84 -5.79
CA ASP A 83 -13.31 17.57 -6.38
C ASP A 83 -12.02 17.20 -5.63
N ALA A 84 -11.55 15.97 -5.88
CA ALA A 84 -10.41 15.39 -5.20
C ALA A 84 -9.14 15.50 -6.05
N GLN A 85 -8.01 15.80 -5.41
CA GLN A 85 -6.71 15.83 -6.06
C GLN A 85 -6.12 14.41 -6.16
N LEU A 86 -5.75 13.99 -7.36
CA LEU A 86 -5.08 12.70 -7.59
C LEU A 86 -3.57 12.83 -7.35
N HIS A 87 -2.99 11.99 -6.51
CA HIS A 87 -1.58 11.94 -6.16
C HIS A 87 -0.97 10.59 -6.52
N LEU A 88 0.18 10.60 -7.20
CA LEU A 88 0.98 9.42 -7.50
C LEU A 88 2.45 9.80 -7.76
N LEU A 89 3.33 8.82 -7.74
CA LEU A 89 4.72 9.05 -8.14
C LEU A 89 4.83 9.31 -9.66
N LYS A 90 5.70 10.24 -10.03
CA LYS A 90 5.97 10.56 -11.44
C LYS A 90 6.38 9.32 -12.24
N THR A 91 7.15 8.43 -11.65
CA THR A 91 7.60 7.18 -12.28
C THR A 91 6.42 6.27 -12.58
N GLU A 92 5.43 6.21 -11.68
CA GLU A 92 4.22 5.42 -11.89
C GLU A 92 3.33 6.03 -12.99
N ALA A 93 3.15 7.35 -13.00
CA ALA A 93 2.41 8.03 -14.07
C ALA A 93 3.03 7.77 -15.45
N GLN A 94 4.37 7.77 -15.55
CA GLN A 94 5.07 7.45 -16.78
C GLN A 94 4.91 5.97 -17.19
N PHE A 95 4.95 5.05 -16.24
CA PHE A 95 4.72 3.63 -16.47
C PHE A 95 3.28 3.33 -16.89
N TRP A 96 2.31 3.90 -16.20
CA TRP A 96 0.89 3.74 -16.51
C TRP A 96 0.54 4.26 -17.91
N GLY A 97 1.13 5.41 -18.32
CA GLY A 97 0.99 5.96 -19.65
C GLY A 97 -0.41 6.45 -20.03
N GLN A 98 -1.35 6.47 -19.08
CA GLN A 98 -2.69 7.00 -19.29
C GLN A 98 -2.68 8.52 -19.22
N HIS A 99 -3.61 9.15 -19.95
CA HIS A 99 -3.85 10.58 -19.78
C HIS A 99 -4.62 10.81 -18.49
N LEU A 100 -4.01 11.57 -17.58
CA LEU A 100 -4.58 11.92 -16.29
C LEU A 100 -4.91 13.42 -16.29
N ASP A 101 -6.09 13.78 -15.80
CA ASP A 101 -6.48 15.17 -15.65
C ASP A 101 -5.80 15.78 -14.41
N LEU A 102 -4.78 16.61 -14.67
CA LEU A 102 -4.06 17.42 -13.68
C LEU A 102 -3.64 16.67 -12.38
N PRO A 103 -2.99 15.51 -12.47
CA PRO A 103 -2.52 14.82 -11.27
C PRO A 103 -1.39 15.61 -10.61
N THR A 104 -1.28 15.53 -9.30
CA THR A 104 -0.09 15.97 -8.58
C THR A 104 0.95 14.86 -8.61
N LEU A 105 2.05 15.10 -9.33
CA LEU A 105 3.14 14.14 -9.49
C LEU A 105 4.22 14.36 -8.44
N HIS A 106 4.54 13.31 -7.72
CA HIS A 106 5.50 13.32 -6.62
C HIS A 106 6.79 12.56 -6.93
N ARG A 107 7.76 12.73 -6.03
CA ARG A 107 8.97 11.91 -5.91
C ARG A 107 9.00 11.27 -4.52
N GLY A 108 9.79 10.22 -4.35
CA GLY A 108 10.03 9.66 -3.02
C GLY A 108 10.64 10.70 -2.07
N GLY A 109 10.13 10.78 -0.85
CA GLY A 109 10.46 11.78 0.16
C GLY A 109 9.57 13.04 0.13
N ASP A 110 8.72 13.21 -0.89
CA ASP A 110 7.74 14.29 -0.90
C ASP A 110 6.65 14.04 0.17
N ARG A 111 5.95 15.12 0.54
CA ARG A 111 4.91 15.09 1.57
C ARG A 111 3.60 15.66 1.06
N ILE A 112 2.51 15.01 1.41
CA ILE A 112 1.14 15.46 1.13
C ILE A 112 0.56 16.03 2.42
N GLN A 113 -0.01 17.23 2.34
CA GLN A 113 -0.68 17.87 3.45
C GLN A 113 -2.18 17.59 3.40
N LEU A 114 -2.64 16.61 4.19
CA LEU A 114 -4.06 16.32 4.38
C LEU A 114 -4.58 17.08 5.61
N GLY A 115 -5.16 18.25 5.39
CA GLY A 115 -5.61 19.10 6.51
C GLY A 115 -4.46 19.51 7.43
N LYS A 116 -4.42 18.98 8.65
CA LYS A 116 -3.32 19.15 9.61
C LYS A 116 -2.40 17.93 9.72
N SER A 117 -2.77 16.84 9.05
CA SER A 117 -1.97 15.63 8.98
C SER A 117 -1.02 15.68 7.80
N GLU A 118 0.17 15.12 7.96
CA GLU A 118 1.21 15.06 6.93
C GLU A 118 1.46 13.59 6.58
N ILE A 119 1.50 13.28 5.29
CA ILE A 119 1.72 11.94 4.75
C ILE A 119 2.99 11.97 3.91
N GLU A 120 4.01 11.21 4.28
CA GLU A 120 5.23 11.06 3.49
C GLU A 120 5.07 9.97 2.44
N ILE A 121 5.58 10.23 1.24
CA ILE A 121 5.56 9.28 0.12
C ILE A 121 6.92 8.60 0.02
N LEU A 122 6.95 7.29 0.17
CA LEU A 122 8.15 6.49 -0.04
C LEU A 122 8.11 5.86 -1.44
N HIS A 123 9.18 6.02 -2.23
CA HIS A 123 9.33 5.30 -3.50
C HIS A 123 9.83 3.89 -3.22
N THR A 124 9.00 2.91 -3.53
CA THR A 124 9.18 1.49 -3.18
C THR A 124 9.04 0.59 -4.42
N PRO A 125 9.93 0.75 -5.43
CA PRO A 125 9.84 0.01 -6.68
C PRO A 125 10.09 -1.48 -6.48
N GLY A 126 9.60 -2.29 -7.42
CA GLY A 126 9.79 -3.74 -7.45
C GLY A 126 8.56 -4.48 -7.94
N HIS A 127 7.36 -4.12 -7.47
CA HIS A 127 6.10 -4.59 -8.01
C HIS A 127 5.72 -3.83 -9.28
N THR A 128 5.81 -2.49 -9.26
CA THR A 128 5.86 -1.60 -10.42
C THR A 128 7.04 -0.66 -10.30
N PRO A 129 7.48 0.02 -11.41
CA PRO A 129 8.61 0.94 -11.35
C PRO A 129 8.35 2.18 -10.46
N GLY A 130 7.11 2.52 -10.26
CA GLY A 130 6.70 3.69 -9.48
C GLY A 130 5.83 3.36 -8.29
N SER A 131 5.87 2.12 -7.79
CA SER A 131 5.18 1.75 -6.54
C SER A 131 5.56 2.68 -5.39
N ALA A 132 4.57 3.05 -4.60
CA ALA A 132 4.71 3.95 -3.46
C ALA A 132 4.13 3.33 -2.19
N CYS A 133 4.77 3.60 -1.05
CA CYS A 133 4.17 3.45 0.26
C CYS A 133 3.85 4.84 0.83
N TYR A 134 2.77 4.94 1.61
CA TYR A 134 2.36 6.17 2.30
C TYR A 134 2.57 6.02 3.80
N HIS A 135 3.42 6.87 4.36
CA HIS A 135 3.81 6.83 5.77
C HIS A 135 3.20 8.00 6.53
N ILE A 136 2.42 7.70 7.55
CA ILE A 136 1.81 8.68 8.46
C ILE A 136 1.99 8.21 9.90
N ASP A 137 2.78 8.96 10.68
CA ASP A 137 3.13 8.62 12.06
C ASP A 137 3.76 7.20 12.14
N ASP A 138 3.14 6.28 12.86
CA ASP A 138 3.55 4.88 12.97
C ASP A 138 2.81 3.93 11.99
N GLN A 139 2.10 4.47 10.98
CA GLN A 139 1.35 3.68 10.02
C GLN A 139 1.98 3.74 8.63
N LEU A 140 2.13 2.59 7.96
CA LEU A 140 2.70 2.47 6.62
C LEU A 140 1.74 1.72 5.70
N ILE A 141 1.06 2.44 4.81
CA ILE A 141 0.23 1.83 3.76
C ILE A 141 1.16 1.39 2.63
N THR A 142 1.25 0.09 2.39
CA THR A 142 2.29 -0.52 1.57
C THR A 142 1.83 -0.90 0.17
N GLY A 143 0.53 -0.84 -0.14
CA GLY A 143 0.01 -1.35 -1.40
C GLY A 143 0.51 -2.78 -1.66
N ASP A 144 0.93 -3.03 -2.89
CA ASP A 144 1.48 -4.31 -3.31
C ASP A 144 3.02 -4.41 -3.20
N THR A 145 3.63 -3.50 -2.46
CA THR A 145 5.07 -3.60 -2.15
C THR A 145 5.30 -4.69 -1.10
N MET A 146 4.61 -4.61 0.03
CA MET A 146 4.74 -5.55 1.15
C MET A 146 3.35 -5.96 1.63
N PHE A 147 3.11 -7.27 1.67
CA PHE A 147 1.95 -7.85 2.35
C PHE A 147 2.36 -8.32 3.75
N VAL A 148 1.39 -8.57 4.60
CA VAL A 148 1.69 -9.28 5.85
C VAL A 148 2.24 -10.66 5.47
N TRP A 149 3.46 -10.95 5.90
CA TRP A 149 4.23 -12.17 5.60
C TRP A 149 4.50 -12.43 4.11
N GLY A 150 4.47 -11.37 3.28
CA GLY A 150 4.70 -11.52 1.85
C GLY A 150 5.17 -10.25 1.17
N CYS A 151 5.39 -10.33 -0.14
CA CYS A 151 5.61 -9.18 -0.99
C CYS A 151 4.90 -9.33 -2.35
N GLY A 152 4.73 -8.21 -3.03
CA GLY A 152 4.15 -8.18 -4.37
C GLY A 152 4.92 -9.03 -5.37
N ARG A 153 4.21 -9.52 -6.38
CA ARG A 153 4.84 -10.24 -7.48
C ARG A 153 5.68 -9.29 -8.34
N CYS A 154 6.77 -9.84 -8.88
CA CYS A 154 7.74 -9.08 -9.69
C CYS A 154 7.81 -9.57 -11.13
N ASP A 155 6.92 -10.46 -11.54
CA ASP A 155 6.87 -11.10 -12.86
C ASP A 155 5.88 -10.44 -13.83
N LEU A 156 5.16 -9.41 -13.38
CA LEU A 156 4.30 -8.58 -14.23
C LEU A 156 5.11 -7.51 -14.96
N SER A 157 4.47 -6.86 -15.95
CA SER A 157 5.08 -5.74 -16.67
C SER A 157 5.58 -4.67 -15.69
N GLY A 158 6.83 -4.26 -15.82
CA GLY A 158 7.49 -3.29 -14.94
C GLY A 158 8.00 -3.85 -13.62
N GLY A 159 7.70 -5.12 -13.30
CA GLY A 159 8.21 -5.78 -12.09
C GLY A 159 9.72 -6.03 -12.15
N ASP A 160 10.39 -5.86 -11.01
CA ASP A 160 11.84 -6.07 -10.86
C ASP A 160 12.15 -6.62 -9.46
N PRO A 161 12.51 -7.92 -9.36
CA PRO A 161 12.79 -8.52 -8.06
C PRO A 161 14.05 -7.98 -7.39
N ASN A 162 15.04 -7.45 -8.15
CA ASN A 162 16.22 -6.82 -7.55
C ASN A 162 15.82 -5.52 -6.83
N GLN A 163 14.97 -4.70 -7.46
CA GLN A 163 14.44 -3.51 -6.83
C GLN A 163 13.55 -3.84 -5.62
N MET A 164 12.75 -4.93 -5.70
CA MET A 164 11.95 -5.39 -4.57
C MET A 164 12.82 -5.76 -3.37
N PHE A 165 13.91 -6.49 -3.59
CA PHE A 165 14.87 -6.82 -2.54
C PHE A 165 15.42 -5.57 -1.86
N ASP A 166 15.90 -4.58 -2.63
CA ASP A 166 16.40 -3.31 -2.09
C ASP A 166 15.32 -2.53 -1.33
N THR A 167 14.10 -2.56 -1.86
CA THR A 167 12.93 -1.90 -1.26
C THR A 167 12.58 -2.51 0.09
N LEU A 168 12.46 -3.83 0.20
CA LEU A 168 12.15 -4.51 1.46
C LEU A 168 13.23 -4.27 2.52
N ASN A 169 14.51 -4.31 2.12
CA ASN A 169 15.63 -3.98 3.00
C ASN A 169 15.56 -2.54 3.53
N LYS A 170 15.16 -1.57 2.70
CA LYS A 170 14.97 -0.17 3.13
C LYS A 170 13.79 -0.03 4.08
N LEU A 171 12.66 -0.68 3.79
CA LEU A 171 11.49 -0.66 4.67
C LEU A 171 11.80 -1.26 6.04
N GLY A 172 12.60 -2.33 6.09
CA GLY A 172 13.08 -2.92 7.35
C GLY A 172 13.96 -2.02 8.21
N GLN A 173 14.42 -0.85 7.70
CA GLN A 173 15.17 0.15 8.49
C GLN A 173 14.27 1.21 9.14
N LEU A 174 12.97 1.23 8.82
CA LEU A 174 12.02 2.11 9.50
C LEU A 174 11.83 1.66 10.97
N PRO A 175 11.24 2.51 11.83
CA PRO A 175 11.01 2.14 13.22
C PRO A 175 10.24 0.82 13.36
N GLU A 176 10.71 -0.06 14.21
CA GLU A 176 10.21 -1.43 14.40
C GLU A 176 8.70 -1.48 14.74
N GLN A 177 8.19 -0.45 15.43
CA GLN A 177 6.78 -0.34 15.81
C GLN A 177 5.86 0.10 14.66
N THR A 178 6.41 0.48 13.49
CA THR A 178 5.60 0.89 12.33
C THR A 178 4.71 -0.25 11.88
N VAL A 179 3.40 0.00 11.80
CA VAL A 179 2.38 -0.97 11.41
C VAL A 179 2.20 -0.96 9.90
N THR A 180 2.35 -2.11 9.26
CA THR A 180 2.16 -2.29 7.82
C THR A 180 0.69 -2.55 7.49
N LEU A 181 0.17 -1.79 6.51
CA LEU A 181 -1.20 -1.81 6.01
C LEU A 181 -1.15 -2.18 4.52
N PRO A 182 -1.35 -3.47 4.15
CA PRO A 182 -1.13 -3.98 2.80
C PRO A 182 -2.24 -3.63 1.82
N GLY A 183 -1.98 -3.80 0.52
CA GLY A 183 -2.98 -3.64 -0.54
C GLY A 183 -4.03 -4.76 -0.61
N HIS A 184 -3.73 -5.94 -0.04
CA HIS A 184 -4.60 -7.12 -0.07
C HIS A 184 -4.61 -7.90 1.24
N ASN A 185 -5.73 -8.59 1.50
CA ASN A 185 -5.92 -9.50 2.63
C ASN A 185 -5.48 -10.93 2.30
N TYR A 186 -4.19 -11.12 1.98
CA TYR A 186 -3.66 -12.43 1.56
C TYR A 186 -3.06 -13.27 2.71
N SER A 187 -3.13 -12.76 3.94
CA SER A 187 -2.52 -13.39 5.11
C SER A 187 -3.58 -13.88 6.11
N ASP A 188 -3.12 -14.65 7.08
CA ASP A 188 -3.88 -15.01 8.27
C ASP A 188 -4.07 -13.84 9.26
N GLN A 189 -3.35 -12.72 9.03
CA GLN A 189 -3.47 -11.46 9.76
C GLN A 189 -3.64 -10.30 8.79
N THR A 190 -4.32 -9.25 9.22
CA THR A 190 -4.59 -8.07 8.38
C THR A 190 -3.53 -6.98 8.48
N THR A 191 -2.75 -6.97 9.56
CA THR A 191 -1.66 -6.02 9.83
C THR A 191 -0.53 -6.71 10.57
N ALA A 192 0.69 -6.17 10.47
CA ALA A 192 1.82 -6.57 11.29
C ALA A 192 2.76 -5.35 11.49
N THR A 193 3.48 -5.32 12.60
CA THR A 193 4.56 -4.35 12.79
C THR A 193 5.77 -4.68 11.90
N LEU A 194 6.63 -3.72 11.62
CA LEU A 194 7.88 -4.01 10.90
C LEU A 194 8.79 -4.95 11.68
N HIS A 195 8.75 -4.91 13.03
CA HIS A 195 9.43 -5.90 13.85
C HIS A 195 8.95 -7.32 13.52
N GLU A 196 7.64 -7.54 13.55
CA GLU A 196 7.04 -8.84 13.21
C GLU A 196 7.34 -9.23 11.76
N GLN A 197 7.28 -8.28 10.81
CA GLN A 197 7.63 -8.52 9.41
C GLN A 197 9.10 -8.97 9.26
N CYS A 198 10.04 -8.31 9.95
CA CYS A 198 11.45 -8.71 9.90
C CYS A 198 11.67 -10.11 10.47
N GLU A 199 10.88 -10.53 11.47
CA GLU A 199 10.99 -11.86 12.07
C GLU A 199 10.24 -12.95 11.30
N GLY A 200 9.08 -12.61 10.70
CA GLY A 200 8.16 -13.60 10.16
C GLY A 200 7.97 -13.57 8.65
N ASN A 201 8.38 -12.51 7.95
CA ASN A 201 8.21 -12.43 6.50
C ASN A 201 9.41 -13.08 5.77
N PRO A 202 9.21 -14.24 5.12
CA PRO A 202 10.32 -14.96 4.50
C PRO A 202 11.08 -14.14 3.46
N PHE A 203 10.42 -13.16 2.81
CA PHE A 203 11.07 -12.27 1.84
C PHE A 203 12.05 -11.27 2.48
N MET A 204 11.96 -11.03 3.77
CA MET A 204 12.87 -10.15 4.53
C MET A 204 14.06 -10.90 5.15
N HIS A 205 14.12 -12.23 5.00
CA HIS A 205 15.20 -13.07 5.53
C HIS A 205 16.41 -13.21 4.60
N PHE A 206 16.30 -12.75 3.36
CA PHE A 206 17.38 -12.86 2.39
C PHE A 206 18.43 -11.76 2.61
N HIS A 207 19.71 -12.17 2.59
CA HIS A 207 20.88 -11.27 2.59
C HIS A 207 21.60 -11.26 1.24
N ASP A 208 21.16 -12.10 0.31
CA ASP A 208 21.70 -12.29 -1.03
C ASP A 208 20.61 -12.07 -2.05
N VAL A 209 20.84 -11.14 -2.99
CA VAL A 209 19.85 -10.74 -3.98
C VAL A 209 19.53 -11.87 -4.96
N ASP A 210 20.51 -12.69 -5.36
CA ASP A 210 20.29 -13.77 -6.32
C ASP A 210 19.41 -14.87 -5.70
N LYS A 211 19.60 -15.16 -4.40
CA LYS A 211 18.74 -16.10 -3.66
C LYS A 211 17.30 -15.53 -3.50
N PHE A 212 17.16 -14.25 -3.21
CA PHE A 212 15.84 -13.60 -3.15
C PHE A 212 15.13 -13.67 -4.50
N VAL A 213 15.83 -13.35 -5.60
CA VAL A 213 15.29 -13.39 -6.96
C VAL A 213 14.83 -14.81 -7.30
N ASP A 214 15.65 -15.81 -7.03
CA ASP A 214 15.29 -17.20 -7.29
C ASP A 214 14.05 -17.61 -6.48
N TYR A 215 14.03 -17.28 -5.19
CA TYR A 215 12.88 -17.56 -4.33
C TYR A 215 11.61 -16.87 -4.83
N ARG A 216 11.64 -15.54 -5.07
CA ARG A 216 10.47 -14.78 -5.52
C ARG A 216 9.95 -15.24 -6.87
N MET A 217 10.84 -15.48 -7.84
CA MET A 217 10.48 -15.72 -9.24
C MET A 217 10.21 -17.18 -9.55
N HIS A 218 10.81 -18.12 -8.82
CA HIS A 218 10.82 -19.53 -9.23
C HIS A 218 10.34 -20.51 -8.16
N ILE A 219 10.38 -20.15 -6.89
CA ILE A 219 10.10 -21.08 -5.78
C ILE A 219 8.79 -20.75 -5.07
N HIS A 220 8.64 -19.54 -4.56
CA HIS A 220 7.58 -19.15 -3.64
C HIS A 220 6.17 -19.56 -4.10
N ASP A 221 5.77 -19.22 -5.33
CA ASP A 221 4.40 -19.49 -5.83
C ASP A 221 4.13 -20.99 -6.05
N LYS A 222 5.17 -21.84 -6.07
CA LYS A 222 5.06 -23.29 -6.17
C LYS A 222 4.91 -23.99 -4.82
N VAL A 223 5.44 -23.38 -3.76
CA VAL A 223 5.46 -23.96 -2.42
C VAL A 223 4.38 -23.37 -1.52
N ARG A 224 3.86 -22.20 -1.85
CA ARG A 224 2.77 -21.57 -1.09
C ARG A 224 1.45 -22.32 -1.26
N HIS A 225 0.91 -22.79 -0.13
CA HIS A 225 -0.37 -23.48 -0.06
C HIS A 225 -1.31 -22.78 0.94
N GLY A 226 -2.03 -21.74 0.48
CA GLY A 226 -2.99 -21.01 1.32
C GLY A 226 -2.61 -19.56 1.61
N PRO A 227 -3.21 -18.93 2.62
CA PRO A 227 -2.85 -17.58 3.04
C PRO A 227 -1.37 -17.50 3.45
N TYR A 228 -0.79 -16.29 3.33
CA TYR A 228 0.54 -16.02 3.91
C TYR A 228 0.47 -16.19 5.44
N HIS A 229 1.52 -16.72 6.02
CA HIS A 229 1.71 -16.87 7.47
C HIS A 229 3.17 -16.61 7.83
N ALA A 230 3.41 -16.28 9.08
CA ALA A 230 4.77 -16.03 9.56
C ALA A 230 5.64 -17.29 9.43
N GLU A 231 6.82 -17.13 8.85
CA GLU A 231 7.86 -18.16 8.80
C GLU A 231 9.05 -17.67 9.61
N LEU A 232 9.36 -18.35 10.70
CA LEU A 232 10.57 -18.04 11.47
C LEU A 232 11.81 -18.30 10.60
N GLN A 233 12.84 -17.46 10.74
CA GLN A 233 14.12 -17.69 10.08
C GLN A 233 14.62 -19.11 10.40
N HIS A 234 14.50 -20.01 9.46
CA HIS A 234 15.32 -21.19 9.45
C HIS A 234 16.65 -20.78 8.80
N GLU A 235 17.76 -20.99 9.50
CA GLU A 235 19.10 -20.83 8.94
C GLU A 235 19.14 -21.61 7.63
N HIS A 236 18.95 -20.89 6.51
CA HIS A 236 19.24 -21.44 5.21
C HIS A 236 20.76 -21.40 5.04
N GLU A 237 21.41 -22.46 5.57
CA GLU A 237 22.81 -22.78 5.27
C GLU A 237 23.06 -22.95 3.76
#